data_e88c4665802395bc389e164bf6adb9ce
#
_entry.id   e88c4665802395bc389e164bf6adb9ce
#
_cell.length_a   1.000
_cell.length_b   1.000
_cell.length_c   1.000
_cell.angle_alpha   90.00
_cell.angle_beta   90.00
_cell.angle_gamma   90.00
#
_symmetry.space_group_name_H-M   'P 1'
#
loop_
_entity.id
_entity.type
_entity.pdbx_description
1 polymer ?
#
loop_
_entity_poly.entity_id
_entity_poly.type
_entity_poly.pdbx_seq_one_letter_code
_entity_poly.pdbx_strand_id
1 'polypeptide(L)'
;MSKETPFNNRDRLIQLGIAIGALRKLRGLSQEMLAEKAGVSRSLISSIEAPGIAKTFSLDVFFSIADVLEIDPVDLLKTSVFPDSVTKADSLPLE
;
A
#
# COMPACT_ATOMS: atom_id res chain seq x y z
N MET A 1 0.95 18.17 19.22
CA MET A 1 0.52 18.09 18.96
C MET A 1 0.12 17.45 18.18
N SER A 2 -0.21 17.57 17.65
CA SER A 2 -0.74 17.11 16.79
C SER A 2 -0.48 15.85 16.40
N LYS A 3 0.24 15.25 16.72
CA LYS A 3 0.48 14.03 16.40
C LYS A 3 -0.54 13.12 16.74
N GLU A 4 -1.50 13.51 17.38
CA GLU A 4 -2.53 12.64 17.79
C GLU A 4 -3.64 12.54 16.83
N THR A 5 -3.43 12.68 15.60
CA THR A 5 -4.50 12.56 14.63
C THR A 5 -4.96 11.13 14.55
N PRO A 6 -6.22 10.90 14.31
CA PRO A 6 -6.75 9.55 14.19
C PRO A 6 -6.17 8.80 13.02
N PHE A 7 -5.83 9.52 11.96
CA PHE A 7 -5.24 8.88 10.83
C PHE A 7 -3.81 9.27 10.77
N ASN A 8 -2.94 8.44 11.17
CA ASN A 8 -1.55 8.78 11.07
C ASN A 8 -0.96 8.04 9.89
N ASN A 9 0.14 8.53 9.43
CA ASN A 9 0.77 7.98 8.24
C ASN A 9 1.30 6.57 8.46
N ARG A 10 1.63 6.28 9.70
CA ARG A 10 2.14 4.96 10.00
C ARG A 10 1.13 3.88 9.63
N ASP A 11 -0.12 4.05 10.04
CA ASP A 11 -1.14 3.07 9.75
C ASP A 11 -1.43 2.98 8.26
N ARG A 12 -1.44 4.11 7.58
CA ARG A 12 -1.67 4.12 6.15
C ARG A 12 -0.58 3.40 5.38
N LEU A 13 0.66 3.59 5.80
CA LEU A 13 1.78 2.92 5.15
C LEU A 13 1.73 1.42 5.37
N ILE A 14 1.37 1.00 6.57
CA ILE A 14 1.27 -0.42 6.86
C ILE A 14 0.15 -1.05 6.01
N GLN A 15 -1.00 -0.39 5.94
CA GLN A 15 -2.10 -0.91 5.16
C GLN A 15 -1.76 -0.99 3.68
N LEU A 16 -1.08 0.01 3.17
CA LEU A 16 -0.65 -0.01 1.78
C LEU A 16 0.31 -1.16 1.52
N GLY A 17 1.24 -1.37 2.44
CA GLY A 17 2.19 -2.48 2.30
C GLY A 17 1.50 -3.83 2.30
N ILE A 18 0.48 -4.00 3.14
CA ILE A 18 -0.28 -5.24 3.18
C ILE A 18 -1.00 -5.45 1.84
N ALA A 19 -1.59 -4.38 1.30
CA ALA A 19 -2.29 -4.47 0.02
C ALA A 19 -1.32 -4.85 -1.10
N ILE A 20 -0.14 -4.26 -1.10
CA ILE A 20 0.88 -4.58 -2.10
C ILE A 20 1.26 -6.06 -2.01
N GLY A 21 1.46 -6.56 -0.81
CA GLY A 21 1.82 -7.96 -0.64
C GLY A 21 0.72 -8.90 -1.10
N ALA A 22 -0.53 -8.56 -0.80
CA ALA A 22 -1.66 -9.37 -1.22
C ALA A 22 -1.77 -9.42 -2.74
N LEU A 23 -1.65 -8.26 -3.38
CA LEU A 23 -1.72 -8.21 -4.84
C LEU A 23 -0.56 -8.93 -5.48
N ARG A 24 0.63 -8.79 -4.91
CA ARG A 24 1.80 -9.50 -5.42
C ARG A 24 1.55 -11.01 -5.44
N LYS A 25 0.99 -11.53 -4.36
CA LYS A 25 0.71 -12.96 -4.29
C LYS A 25 -0.36 -13.36 -5.29
N LEU A 26 -1.37 -12.53 -5.46
CA LEU A 26 -2.40 -12.79 -6.45
C LEU A 26 -1.83 -12.84 -7.86
N ARG A 27 -0.80 -12.07 -8.13
CA ARG A 27 -0.15 -12.09 -9.45
C ARG A 27 0.88 -13.21 -9.57
N GLY A 28 1.09 -13.98 -8.50
CA GLY A 28 2.03 -15.08 -8.55
C GLY A 28 3.49 -14.66 -8.51
N LEU A 29 3.77 -13.49 -7.95
CA LEU A 29 5.13 -12.98 -7.91
C LEU A 29 5.74 -13.16 -6.54
N SER A 30 7.02 -13.52 -6.50
CA SER A 30 7.77 -13.49 -5.26
C SER A 30 8.20 -12.06 -4.96
N GLN A 31 8.65 -11.80 -3.74
CA GLN A 31 9.18 -10.49 -3.42
C GLN A 31 10.37 -10.15 -4.31
N GLU A 32 11.20 -11.13 -4.58
CA GLU A 32 12.36 -10.90 -5.42
C GLU A 32 11.95 -10.54 -6.84
N MET A 33 10.94 -11.23 -7.36
CA MET A 33 10.47 -10.93 -8.71
C MET A 33 9.85 -9.54 -8.79
N LEU A 34 9.05 -9.16 -7.81
CA LEU A 34 8.49 -7.83 -7.81
C LEU A 34 9.59 -6.78 -7.75
N ALA A 35 10.57 -7.00 -6.87
CA ALA A 35 11.68 -6.05 -6.73
C ALA A 35 12.43 -5.90 -8.05
N GLU A 36 12.73 -7.00 -8.68
CA GLU A 36 13.47 -6.96 -9.93
C GLU A 36 12.69 -6.21 -11.01
N LYS A 37 11.41 -6.52 -11.15
CA LYS A 37 10.60 -5.87 -12.17
C LYS A 37 10.36 -4.39 -11.87
N ALA A 38 10.29 -4.03 -10.62
CA ALA A 38 10.07 -2.64 -10.25
C ALA A 38 11.36 -1.85 -10.15
N GLY A 39 12.50 -2.52 -10.28
CA GLY A 39 13.78 -1.82 -10.24
C GLY A 39 14.20 -1.38 -8.85
N VAL A 40 13.82 -2.14 -7.83
CA VAL A 40 14.19 -1.81 -6.44
C VAL A 40 14.76 -3.04 -5.78
N SER A 41 15.25 -2.88 -4.56
CA SER A 41 15.84 -4.00 -3.86
C SER A 41 14.75 -4.88 -3.24
N ARG A 42 15.07 -6.15 -3.08
CA ARG A 42 14.17 -7.05 -2.42
C ARG A 42 13.97 -6.62 -0.97
N SER A 43 15.01 -6.10 -0.37
CA SER A 43 14.95 -5.61 0.99
C SER A 43 13.91 -4.52 1.15
N LEU A 44 13.79 -3.64 0.17
CA LEU A 44 12.78 -2.60 0.20
C LEU A 44 11.38 -3.21 0.13
N ILE A 45 11.16 -4.14 -0.78
CA ILE A 45 9.85 -4.79 -0.89
C ILE A 45 9.50 -5.51 0.41
N SER A 46 10.46 -6.21 0.97
CA SER A 46 10.23 -6.92 2.22
C SER A 46 9.82 -5.95 3.34
N SER A 47 10.47 -4.81 3.42
CA SER A 47 10.14 -3.81 4.43
C SER A 47 8.77 -3.19 4.20
N ILE A 48 8.43 -2.92 2.94
CA ILE A 48 7.15 -2.34 2.60
C ILE A 48 6.00 -3.27 3.00
N GLU A 49 6.18 -4.56 2.79
CA GLU A 49 5.11 -5.52 3.07
C GLU A 49 5.04 -5.98 4.51
N ALA A 50 6.05 -5.68 5.31
CA ALA A 50 6.10 -6.16 6.68
C ALA A 50 5.00 -5.51 7.51
N PRO A 51 4.15 -6.30 8.16
CA PRO A 51 2.98 -5.73 8.83
C PRO A 51 3.33 -4.85 10.02
N GLY A 52 4.48 -5.01 10.59
CA GLY A 52 4.86 -4.19 11.73
C GLY A 52 5.72 -3.00 11.40
N ILE A 53 5.96 -2.74 10.13
CA ILE A 53 6.87 -1.69 9.70
C ILE A 53 6.17 -0.71 8.79
N ALA A 54 6.21 0.56 9.17
CA ALA A 54 5.65 1.61 8.32
C ALA A 54 6.78 2.18 7.47
N LYS A 55 7.08 1.51 6.40
CA LYS A 55 8.20 1.90 5.55
C LYS A 55 7.77 2.96 4.55
N THR A 56 8.51 4.05 4.50
CA THR A 56 8.25 5.07 3.50
C THR A 56 9.00 4.73 2.22
N PHE A 57 8.46 5.16 1.11
CA PHE A 57 9.10 5.00 -0.18
C PHE A 57 8.57 6.07 -1.12
N SER A 58 9.29 6.32 -2.17
CA SER A 58 8.97 7.42 -3.06
C SER A 58 7.76 7.11 -3.93
N LEU A 59 7.13 8.15 -4.44
CA LEU A 59 6.07 7.97 -5.41
C LEU A 59 6.56 7.26 -6.66
N ASP A 60 7.80 7.51 -7.04
CA ASP A 60 8.35 6.84 -8.20
C ASP A 60 8.33 5.33 -7.99
N VAL A 61 8.76 4.88 -6.83
CA VAL A 61 8.74 3.47 -6.50
C VAL A 61 7.30 2.96 -6.45
N PHE A 62 6.41 3.74 -5.88
CA PHE A 62 5.01 3.38 -5.80
C PHE A 62 4.41 3.14 -7.19
N PHE A 63 4.67 4.04 -8.11
CA PHE A 63 4.15 3.88 -9.46
C PHE A 63 4.74 2.66 -10.15
N SER A 64 6.04 2.42 -9.94
CA SER A 64 6.67 1.23 -10.52
C SER A 64 6.04 -0.06 -10.00
N ILE A 65 5.77 -0.10 -8.71
CA ILE A 65 5.13 -1.26 -8.10
C ILE A 65 3.74 -1.45 -8.68
N ALA A 66 2.96 -0.37 -8.79
CA ALA A 66 1.62 -0.47 -9.33
C ALA A 66 1.65 -0.99 -10.77
N ASP A 67 2.62 -0.53 -11.56
CA ASP A 67 2.74 -1.01 -12.92
C ASP A 67 3.02 -2.50 -12.98
N VAL A 68 3.93 -2.98 -12.16
CA VAL A 68 4.27 -4.41 -12.14
C VAL A 68 3.06 -5.23 -11.70
N LEU A 69 2.30 -4.71 -10.75
CA LEU A 69 1.12 -5.41 -10.26
C LEU A 69 -0.08 -5.26 -11.18
N GLU A 70 0.05 -4.47 -12.23
CA GLU A 70 -0.99 -4.28 -13.22
C GLU A 70 -2.26 -3.71 -12.59
N ILE A 71 -2.07 -2.70 -11.77
CA ILE A 71 -3.18 -2.03 -11.14
C ILE A 71 -2.97 -0.53 -11.24
N ASP A 72 -4.06 0.20 -11.44
CA ASP A 72 -4.00 1.64 -11.44
C ASP A 72 -3.55 2.12 -10.07
N PRO A 73 -2.60 3.04 -9.98
CA PRO A 73 -2.14 3.53 -8.68
C PRO A 73 -3.26 4.06 -7.80
N VAL A 74 -4.27 4.68 -8.40
CA VAL A 74 -5.41 5.17 -7.63
C VAL A 74 -6.17 4.00 -7.02
N ASP A 75 -6.36 2.95 -7.79
CA ASP A 75 -7.04 1.76 -7.29
C ASP A 75 -6.24 1.09 -6.20
N LEU A 76 -4.92 1.07 -6.34
CA LEU A 76 -4.09 0.50 -5.30
C LEU A 76 -4.25 1.27 -4.00
N LEU A 77 -4.30 2.59 -4.07
CA LEU A 77 -4.52 3.40 -2.88
C LEU A 77 -5.90 3.14 -2.29
N LYS A 78 -6.90 2.94 -3.13
CA LYS A 78 -8.23 2.65 -2.64
C LYS A 78 -8.30 1.34 -1.88
N THR A 79 -7.60 0.34 -2.35
CA THR A 79 -7.66 -0.96 -1.69
C THR A 79 -6.97 -0.94 -0.34
N SER A 80 -6.17 0.07 -0.08
CA SER A 80 -5.45 0.16 1.17
C SER A 80 -6.10 1.08 2.19
N VAL A 81 -7.27 1.66 1.88
CA VAL A 81 -7.89 2.54 2.86
C VAL A 81 -8.52 1.72 3.96
N PHE A 82 -8.70 2.34 5.10
CA PHE A 82 -9.28 1.66 6.24
C PHE A 82 -10.76 1.48 6.03
N PRO A 83 -11.28 0.36 6.44
CA PRO A 83 -12.69 0.10 6.28
C PRO A 83 -13.58 1.14 6.94
N ASP A 84 -13.19 1.60 8.10
CA ASP A 84 -14.03 2.57 8.79
C ASP A 84 -14.06 3.90 8.06
N SER A 85 -13.00 4.26 7.39
CA SER A 85 -13.02 5.46 6.59
C SER A 85 -13.99 5.33 5.45
N VAL A 86 -13.97 4.20 4.82
CA VAL A 86 -14.87 3.96 3.72
C VAL A 86 -16.30 3.95 4.21
N THR A 87 -16.54 3.34 5.33
CA THR A 87 -17.85 3.27 5.88
C THR A 87 -18.39 4.64 6.17
N LYS A 88 -17.59 5.49 6.73
CA LYS A 88 -18.03 6.81 7.02
C LYS A 88 -18.39 7.57 5.78
N ALA A 89 -17.57 7.46 4.78
CA ALA A 89 -17.85 8.15 3.55
C ALA A 89 -19.14 7.65 2.96
N ASP A 90 -19.37 6.39 3.03
CA ASP A 90 -20.58 5.86 2.50
C ASP A 90 -21.78 6.32 3.24
N SER A 91 -21.69 6.37 4.52
CA SER A 91 -22.86 6.71 5.29
C SER A 91 -23.22 8.15 5.13
N LEU A 92 -22.26 9.00 4.89
CA LEU A 92 -22.58 10.38 4.78
C LEU A 92 -23.45 10.73 3.63
N PRO A 93 -23.10 10.36 2.47
CA PRO A 93 -23.88 10.84 1.36
C PRO A 93 -25.21 10.16 1.25
N LEU A 94 -25.36 9.11 1.88
CA LEU A 94 -26.51 8.44 1.69
C LEU A 94 -27.62 9.00 2.26
N GLU A 95 -27.50 9.65 2.93
CA GLU A 95 -28.62 10.07 3.40
C GLU A 95 -28.88 10.90 3.31
#